data_30a561f19d7328b6c3bb913f0ef9c106
#
_entry.id   30a561f19d7328b6c3bb913f0ef9c106
#
_cell.length_a   1.000
_cell.length_b   1.000
_cell.length_c   1.000
_cell.angle_alpha   90.00
_cell.angle_beta   90.00
_cell.angle_gamma   90.00
#
_symmetry.space_group_name_H-M   'P 1'
#
loop_
_entity.id
_entity.type
_entity.pdbx_description
1 polymer ?
#
loop_
_entity_poly.entity_id
_entity_poly.type
_entity_poly.pdbx_seq_one_letter_code
_entity_poly.pdbx_strand_id
1 'polypeptide(L)'
;MTGAIEIIAGGIGNSIQDAGRFGFRHMGITVSGSLDPVLARCANALVGNTPDCACIEIRAVAPTLQIKRGRARLALAGEIAAKLRRVDGTAVEVAAWTSFTLDPQEMLEIAPLPGGSAYLAVSGGIDSPVQLGSRSTYQRAMIGGIDGRPIVTGNLLPCSAQRPRQYRENQAAPWAHGDGPIRVMLGPQAGHFKPESVHTFLTSEYRVTPQMDRMGARLEGPALTHIRPEAADIVSDGVTPGTIQVPGNGQPIILLADCQTVGGYPKIATVIAADLPRLGQIRPGENIRFAAVSGAEARQALVVREAQWRAWADRIVPYMPDMTALYNDLDNNWNSTDS
;
A
#
# COMPACT_ATOMS: atom_id res chain seq x y z
N MET A 1 -22.53 9.52 -14.37
CA MET A 1 -23.29 8.70 -13.40
C MET A 1 -22.31 8.24 -12.32
N THR A 2 -22.66 8.37 -11.06
CA THR A 2 -21.85 7.89 -9.94
C THR A 2 -22.13 6.39 -9.72
N GLY A 3 -21.08 5.58 -9.68
CA GLY A 3 -21.11 4.19 -9.24
C GLY A 3 -21.04 4.12 -7.71
N ALA A 4 -21.35 2.96 -7.16
CA ALA A 4 -21.18 2.69 -5.74
C ALA A 4 -20.76 1.24 -5.52
N ILE A 5 -19.75 1.06 -4.70
CA ILE A 5 -19.26 -0.24 -4.22
C ILE A 5 -19.73 -0.38 -2.78
N GLU A 6 -20.38 -1.50 -2.47
CA GLU A 6 -20.77 -1.86 -1.11
C GLU A 6 -19.76 -2.84 -0.53
N ILE A 7 -19.35 -2.61 0.68
CA ILE A 7 -18.47 -3.52 1.43
C ILE A 7 -19.34 -4.56 2.14
N ILE A 8 -19.33 -5.78 1.64
CA ILE A 8 -20.09 -6.91 2.19
C ILE A 8 -19.41 -7.47 3.45
N ALA A 9 -18.09 -7.54 3.43
CA ALA A 9 -17.27 -7.86 4.59
C ALA A 9 -16.06 -6.92 4.62
N GLY A 10 -15.85 -6.23 5.73
CA GLY A 10 -14.79 -5.20 5.83
C GLY A 10 -13.38 -5.77 5.92
N GLY A 11 -13.22 -7.01 6.33
CA GLY A 11 -11.91 -7.59 6.61
C GLY A 11 -11.23 -6.92 7.81
N ILE A 12 -9.89 -6.94 7.82
CA ILE A 12 -9.08 -6.37 8.91
C ILE A 12 -7.92 -5.55 8.31
N GLY A 13 -7.76 -4.31 8.76
CA GLY A 13 -6.63 -3.45 8.42
C GLY A 13 -6.76 -2.72 7.08
N ASN A 14 -7.92 -2.73 6.45
CA ASN A 14 -8.16 -2.11 5.16
C ASN A 14 -8.56 -0.64 5.29
N SER A 15 -8.04 0.22 4.41
CA SER A 15 -8.31 1.65 4.44
C SER A 15 -8.23 2.29 3.06
N ILE A 16 -8.85 3.44 2.88
CA ILE A 16 -8.70 4.26 1.68
C ILE A 16 -7.40 5.03 1.81
N GLN A 17 -6.52 4.92 0.79
CA GLN A 17 -5.24 5.62 0.75
C GLN A 17 -5.00 6.19 -0.64
N ASP A 18 -4.38 7.38 -0.69
CA ASP A 18 -3.89 8.05 -1.89
C ASP A 18 -2.38 8.35 -1.77
N ALA A 19 -1.89 9.38 -2.42
CA ALA A 19 -0.48 9.81 -2.31
C ALA A 19 -0.12 10.37 -0.93
N GLY A 20 -1.11 10.74 -0.11
CA GLY A 20 -0.92 11.29 1.23
C GLY A 20 -1.16 12.80 1.34
N ARG A 21 -1.14 13.28 2.56
CA ARG A 21 -1.50 14.63 3.01
C ARG A 21 -0.25 15.45 3.30
N PHE A 22 0.22 16.17 2.31
CA PHE A 22 1.45 16.96 2.40
C PHE A 22 1.19 18.40 2.91
N GLY A 23 2.21 19.00 3.55
CA GLY A 23 2.19 20.40 3.97
C GLY A 23 1.70 20.65 5.41
N PHE A 24 1.18 19.63 6.12
CA PHE A 24 0.53 19.84 7.42
C PHE A 24 1.31 19.25 8.62
N ARG A 25 2.51 18.72 8.40
CA ARG A 25 3.30 18.11 9.48
C ARG A 25 3.67 19.09 10.60
N HIS A 26 3.88 20.36 10.28
CA HIS A 26 4.13 21.42 11.27
C HIS A 26 2.94 21.67 12.21
N MET A 27 1.74 21.19 11.84
CA MET A 27 0.52 21.23 12.66
C MET A 27 0.27 19.90 13.41
N GLY A 28 1.22 18.96 13.41
CA GLY A 28 1.06 17.65 14.03
C GLY A 28 0.29 16.63 13.19
N ILE A 29 -0.07 16.95 11.95
CA ILE A 29 -0.84 16.07 11.06
C ILE A 29 0.10 15.28 10.18
N THR A 30 0.02 13.95 10.26
CA THR A 30 0.86 13.04 9.46
C THR A 30 0.48 13.05 7.99
N VAL A 31 1.44 12.63 7.15
CA VAL A 31 1.22 12.49 5.71
C VAL A 31 0.21 11.38 5.41
N SER A 32 0.24 10.28 6.15
CA SER A 32 -0.49 9.06 5.80
C SER A 32 -0.17 8.58 4.37
N GLY A 33 -1.15 8.25 3.56
CA GLY A 33 -0.93 7.72 2.22
C GLY A 33 -0.62 6.22 2.23
N SER A 34 -0.42 5.68 1.04
CA SER A 34 -0.10 4.27 0.84
C SER A 34 1.22 3.89 1.50
N LEU A 35 1.26 2.75 2.21
CA LEU A 35 2.50 2.18 2.77
C LEU A 35 3.46 1.78 1.65
N ASP A 36 2.91 1.26 0.55
CA ASP A 36 3.64 1.01 -0.68
C ASP A 36 3.06 1.86 -1.83
N PRO A 37 3.55 3.08 -2.00
CA PRO A 37 3.03 3.97 -3.04
C PRO A 37 3.33 3.47 -4.47
N VAL A 38 4.27 2.55 -4.65
CA VAL A 38 4.56 2.00 -5.98
C VAL A 38 3.47 1.01 -6.39
N LEU A 39 3.06 0.08 -5.51
CA LEU A 39 1.97 -0.84 -5.81
C LEU A 39 0.63 -0.11 -5.98
N ALA A 40 0.36 0.93 -5.17
CA ALA A 40 -0.82 1.78 -5.35
C ALA A 40 -0.85 2.44 -6.73
N ARG A 41 0.28 2.99 -7.18
CA ARG A 41 0.45 3.57 -8.52
C ARG A 41 0.27 2.52 -9.63
N CYS A 42 0.77 1.30 -9.43
CA CYS A 42 0.58 0.20 -10.38
C CYS A 42 -0.90 -0.19 -10.51
N ALA A 43 -1.62 -0.35 -9.39
CA ALA A 43 -3.04 -0.64 -9.42
C ALA A 43 -3.83 0.46 -10.16
N ASN A 44 -3.52 1.72 -9.89
CA ASN A 44 -4.13 2.86 -10.55
C ASN A 44 -3.84 2.89 -12.06
N ALA A 45 -2.59 2.63 -12.47
CA ALA A 45 -2.20 2.61 -13.88
C ALA A 45 -2.96 1.53 -14.67
N LEU A 46 -3.18 0.34 -14.09
CA LEU A 46 -3.92 -0.75 -14.71
C LEU A 46 -5.37 -0.39 -15.06
N VAL A 47 -6.02 0.48 -14.28
CA VAL A 47 -7.38 0.97 -14.55
C VAL A 47 -7.40 2.31 -15.30
N GLY A 48 -6.24 2.86 -15.66
CA GLY A 48 -6.11 4.13 -16.38
C GLY A 48 -6.29 5.38 -15.52
N ASN A 49 -6.09 5.27 -14.22
CA ASN A 49 -6.11 6.41 -13.29
C ASN A 49 -4.78 7.16 -13.29
N THR A 50 -4.80 8.40 -12.77
CA THR A 50 -3.57 9.07 -12.34
C THR A 50 -2.95 8.34 -11.15
N PRO A 51 -1.61 8.41 -10.97
CA PRO A 51 -0.90 7.63 -9.95
C PRO A 51 -1.33 7.91 -8.50
N ASP A 52 -1.90 9.06 -8.25
CA ASP A 52 -2.28 9.59 -6.93
C ASP A 52 -3.77 9.40 -6.59
N CYS A 53 -4.55 8.74 -7.46
CA CYS A 53 -5.93 8.42 -7.16
C CYS A 53 -6.06 7.55 -5.91
N ALA A 54 -7.12 7.82 -5.13
CA ALA A 54 -7.43 7.02 -3.95
C ALA A 54 -7.83 5.58 -4.33
N CYS A 55 -7.27 4.63 -3.61
CA CYS A 55 -7.50 3.20 -3.75
C CYS A 55 -7.71 2.54 -2.37
N ILE A 56 -8.09 1.29 -2.32
CA ILE A 56 -8.11 0.51 -1.08
C ILE A 56 -6.73 -0.09 -0.86
N GLU A 57 -6.09 0.27 0.23
CA GLU A 57 -4.95 -0.45 0.78
C GLU A 57 -5.47 -1.65 1.56
N ILE A 58 -5.07 -2.85 1.14
CA ILE A 58 -5.48 -4.12 1.72
C ILE A 58 -4.34 -4.66 2.57
N ARG A 59 -4.69 -5.04 3.82
CA ARG A 59 -3.75 -5.67 4.76
C ARG A 59 -4.46 -6.81 5.48
N ALA A 60 -3.70 -7.74 6.03
CA ALA A 60 -4.19 -8.87 6.84
C ALA A 60 -5.38 -9.62 6.20
N VAL A 61 -6.61 -9.29 6.55
CA VAL A 61 -7.82 -9.92 5.98
C VAL A 61 -8.46 -8.97 4.99
N ALA A 62 -8.48 -9.35 3.73
CA ALA A 62 -9.03 -8.54 2.64
C ALA A 62 -10.57 -8.35 2.75
N PRO A 63 -11.11 -7.27 2.16
CA PRO A 63 -12.55 -7.06 2.12
C PRO A 63 -13.22 -7.92 1.04
N THR A 64 -14.50 -8.23 1.23
CA THR A 64 -15.42 -8.67 0.17
C THR A 64 -16.27 -7.48 -0.23
N LEU A 65 -16.40 -7.24 -1.51
CA LEU A 65 -17.15 -6.09 -2.04
C LEU A 65 -18.11 -6.48 -3.17
N GLN A 66 -19.14 -5.68 -3.33
CA GLN A 66 -20.17 -5.86 -4.36
C GLN A 66 -20.41 -4.53 -5.09
N ILE A 67 -20.70 -4.60 -6.38
CA ILE A 67 -21.16 -3.43 -7.12
C ILE A 67 -22.63 -3.20 -6.82
N LYS A 68 -22.94 -2.12 -6.11
CA LYS A 68 -24.33 -1.74 -5.78
C LYS A 68 -25.01 -1.01 -6.93
N ARG A 69 -24.26 -0.16 -7.64
CA ARG A 69 -24.78 0.66 -8.73
C ARG A 69 -23.71 0.96 -9.77
N GLY A 70 -24.12 0.87 -11.04
CA GLY A 70 -23.24 1.11 -12.19
C GLY A 70 -22.32 -0.08 -12.44
N ARG A 71 -21.38 0.11 -13.32
CA ARG A 71 -20.25 -0.81 -13.60
C ARG A 71 -18.98 -0.20 -13.03
N ALA A 72 -18.05 -1.03 -12.56
CA ALA A 72 -16.74 -0.58 -12.15
C ALA A 72 -15.65 -1.44 -12.77
N ARG A 73 -14.61 -0.79 -13.33
CA ARG A 73 -13.36 -1.44 -13.67
C ARG A 73 -12.44 -1.35 -12.47
N LEU A 74 -11.85 -2.47 -12.11
CA LEU A 74 -10.99 -2.63 -10.94
C LEU A 74 -9.66 -3.25 -11.37
N ALA A 75 -8.62 -3.08 -10.55
CA ALA A 75 -7.38 -3.82 -10.68
C ALA A 75 -6.75 -4.06 -9.31
N LEU A 76 -6.10 -5.21 -9.16
CA LEU A 76 -5.35 -5.61 -7.99
C LEU A 76 -3.85 -5.56 -8.29
N ALA A 77 -3.07 -4.96 -7.39
CA ALA A 77 -1.60 -5.00 -7.40
C ALA A 77 -1.08 -5.48 -6.04
N GLY A 78 -0.16 -6.42 -6.07
CA GLY A 78 0.43 -7.08 -4.91
C GLY A 78 0.39 -8.60 -5.01
N GLU A 79 0.86 -9.29 -3.98
CA GLU A 79 0.79 -10.75 -3.86
C GLU A 79 -0.59 -11.16 -3.33
N ILE A 80 -1.58 -11.17 -4.20
CA ILE A 80 -2.98 -11.33 -3.85
C ILE A 80 -3.74 -12.07 -4.94
N ALA A 81 -4.76 -12.82 -4.55
CA ALA A 81 -5.69 -13.49 -5.46
C ALA A 81 -7.13 -13.11 -5.11
N ALA A 82 -8.02 -13.20 -6.07
CA ALA A 82 -9.45 -12.92 -5.86
C ALA A 82 -10.33 -13.79 -6.75
N LYS A 83 -11.61 -13.87 -6.39
CA LYS A 83 -12.66 -14.53 -7.16
C LYS A 83 -13.77 -13.53 -7.45
N LEU A 84 -14.14 -13.44 -8.70
CA LEU A 84 -15.35 -12.77 -9.14
C LEU A 84 -16.51 -13.76 -9.06
N ARG A 85 -17.49 -13.49 -8.20
CA ARG A 85 -18.74 -14.25 -8.14
C ARG A 85 -19.81 -13.51 -8.93
N ARG A 86 -20.31 -14.13 -9.97
CA ARG A 86 -21.37 -13.61 -10.83
C ARG A 86 -22.74 -13.81 -10.23
N VAL A 87 -23.73 -13.12 -10.79
CA VAL A 87 -25.15 -13.18 -10.35
C VAL A 87 -25.73 -14.58 -10.52
N ASP A 88 -25.30 -15.33 -11.52
CA ASP A 88 -25.71 -16.73 -11.77
C ASP A 88 -25.09 -17.75 -10.81
N GLY A 89 -24.23 -17.29 -9.89
CA GLY A 89 -23.52 -18.12 -8.91
C GLY A 89 -22.20 -18.69 -9.40
N THR A 90 -21.83 -18.49 -10.67
CA THR A 90 -20.51 -18.88 -11.18
C THR A 90 -19.41 -18.05 -10.52
N ALA A 91 -18.22 -18.65 -10.37
CA ALA A 91 -17.05 -17.97 -9.82
C ALA A 91 -15.88 -18.06 -10.80
N VAL A 92 -15.25 -16.94 -11.08
CA VAL A 92 -14.09 -16.82 -11.97
C VAL A 92 -12.90 -16.33 -11.18
N GLU A 93 -11.76 -16.97 -11.33
CA GLU A 93 -10.50 -16.50 -10.72
C GLU A 93 -10.06 -15.17 -11.37
N VAL A 94 -9.68 -14.23 -10.53
CA VAL A 94 -9.16 -12.92 -10.93
C VAL A 94 -7.68 -12.84 -10.57
N ALA A 95 -6.86 -12.72 -11.59
CA ALA A 95 -5.43 -12.55 -11.39
C ALA A 95 -5.10 -11.11 -10.94
N ALA A 96 -4.18 -10.97 -9.99
CA ALA A 96 -3.53 -9.68 -9.76
C ALA A 96 -2.77 -9.23 -11.03
N TRP A 97 -2.46 -7.95 -11.12
CA TRP A 97 -1.76 -7.32 -12.25
C TRP A 97 -2.57 -7.31 -13.54
N THR A 98 -3.88 -7.52 -13.41
CA THR A 98 -4.84 -7.37 -14.50
C THR A 98 -5.97 -6.44 -14.05
N SER A 99 -6.56 -5.69 -14.98
CA SER A 99 -7.83 -5.07 -14.72
C SER A 99 -8.97 -6.04 -15.06
N PHE A 100 -10.12 -5.83 -14.45
CA PHE A 100 -11.34 -6.58 -14.67
C PHE A 100 -12.55 -5.70 -14.37
N THR A 101 -13.67 -6.03 -14.97
CA THR A 101 -14.91 -5.26 -14.79
C THR A 101 -15.92 -6.08 -13.99
N LEU A 102 -16.52 -5.44 -12.99
CA LEU A 102 -17.68 -5.96 -12.26
C LEU A 102 -18.95 -5.27 -12.73
N ASP A 103 -19.95 -6.07 -12.94
CA ASP A 103 -21.32 -5.65 -13.20
C ASP A 103 -22.14 -5.47 -11.90
N PRO A 104 -23.30 -4.81 -11.95
CA PRO A 104 -24.16 -4.69 -10.77
C PRO A 104 -24.50 -6.04 -10.16
N GLN A 105 -24.43 -6.12 -8.83
CA GLN A 105 -24.67 -7.30 -7.99
C GLN A 105 -23.57 -8.39 -8.05
N GLU A 106 -22.58 -8.27 -8.92
CA GLU A 106 -21.40 -9.13 -8.85
C GLU A 106 -20.54 -8.81 -7.63
N MET A 107 -19.94 -9.85 -7.04
CA MET A 107 -19.10 -9.74 -5.86
C MET A 107 -17.64 -10.06 -6.18
N LEU A 108 -16.74 -9.34 -5.54
CA LEU A 108 -15.31 -9.66 -5.50
C LEU A 108 -14.94 -10.18 -4.11
N GLU A 109 -14.58 -11.45 -4.06
CA GLU A 109 -14.04 -12.11 -2.88
C GLU A 109 -12.51 -12.12 -2.98
N ILE A 110 -11.84 -11.37 -2.12
CA ILE A 110 -10.39 -11.24 -2.14
C ILE A 110 -9.80 -12.17 -1.10
N ALA A 111 -8.80 -12.97 -1.49
CA ALA A 111 -8.13 -13.89 -0.58
C ALA A 111 -7.33 -13.13 0.50
N PRO A 112 -7.13 -13.73 1.70
CA PRO A 112 -6.23 -13.17 2.71
C PRO A 112 -4.82 -12.98 2.14
N LEU A 113 -4.16 -11.88 2.54
CA LEU A 113 -2.78 -11.63 2.14
C LEU A 113 -1.82 -12.55 2.94
N PRO A 114 -0.78 -13.07 2.29
CA PRO A 114 0.28 -13.79 2.99
C PRO A 114 1.12 -12.86 3.89
N GLY A 115 0.99 -11.55 3.72
CA GLY A 115 1.65 -10.47 4.44
C GLY A 115 1.92 -9.27 3.53
N GLY A 116 2.46 -8.20 4.10
CA GLY A 116 2.67 -6.94 3.37
C GLY A 116 1.37 -6.17 3.12
N SER A 117 1.33 -5.44 2.01
CA SER A 117 0.17 -4.70 1.54
C SER A 117 -0.12 -5.00 0.06
N ALA A 118 -1.40 -4.97 -0.29
CA ALA A 118 -1.86 -4.99 -1.68
C ALA A 118 -2.85 -3.83 -1.90
N TYR A 119 -3.13 -3.52 -3.16
CA TYR A 119 -3.97 -2.38 -3.50
C TYR A 119 -5.04 -2.76 -4.49
N LEU A 120 -6.26 -2.31 -4.22
CA LEU A 120 -7.38 -2.39 -5.14
C LEU A 120 -7.70 -0.98 -5.64
N ALA A 121 -7.44 -0.73 -6.92
CA ALA A 121 -7.84 0.50 -7.60
C ALA A 121 -9.18 0.33 -8.29
N VAL A 122 -9.93 1.43 -8.35
CA VAL A 122 -11.19 1.56 -9.08
C VAL A 122 -11.01 2.63 -10.14
N SER A 123 -11.43 2.39 -11.37
CA SER A 123 -11.32 3.37 -12.44
C SER A 123 -12.06 4.66 -12.08
N GLY A 124 -11.36 5.80 -12.18
CA GLY A 124 -11.82 7.11 -11.71
C GLY A 124 -11.56 7.37 -10.21
N GLY A 125 -11.00 6.39 -9.48
CA GLY A 125 -10.69 6.49 -8.06
C GLY A 125 -11.91 6.32 -7.15
N ILE A 126 -11.64 6.27 -5.84
CA ILE A 126 -12.67 6.27 -4.79
C ILE A 126 -12.94 7.72 -4.40
N ASP A 127 -14.20 8.14 -4.53
CA ASP A 127 -14.62 9.53 -4.30
C ASP A 127 -15.04 9.77 -2.84
N SER A 128 -14.14 9.44 -1.90
CA SER A 128 -14.30 9.83 -0.49
C SER A 128 -13.97 11.32 -0.29
N PRO A 129 -14.45 11.96 0.80
CA PRO A 129 -14.19 13.38 1.04
C PRO A 129 -12.69 13.72 1.07
N VAL A 130 -12.31 14.79 0.38
CA VAL A 130 -10.97 15.35 0.45
C VAL A 130 -10.83 16.17 1.72
N GLN A 131 -9.86 15.85 2.56
CA GLN A 131 -9.55 16.60 3.78
C GLN A 131 -8.06 16.94 3.81
N LEU A 132 -7.75 18.23 3.89
CA LEU A 132 -6.38 18.77 3.83
C LEU A 132 -5.62 18.27 2.58
N GLY A 133 -6.29 18.28 1.42
CA GLY A 133 -5.70 17.92 0.15
C GLY A 133 -5.52 16.43 -0.13
N SER A 134 -6.03 15.54 0.74
CA SER A 134 -5.90 14.08 0.59
C SER A 134 -7.18 13.36 1.01
N ARG A 135 -7.38 12.16 0.43
CA ARG A 135 -8.43 11.22 0.80
C ARG A 135 -7.93 10.12 1.76
N SER A 136 -6.62 10.11 2.06
CA SER A 136 -6.01 9.08 2.91
C SER A 136 -6.61 9.05 4.31
N THR A 137 -6.94 7.85 4.76
CA THR A 137 -7.41 7.59 6.12
C THR A 137 -6.27 7.77 7.11
N TYR A 138 -6.46 8.65 8.08
CA TYR A 138 -5.62 8.75 9.28
C TYR A 138 -6.49 8.51 10.50
N GLN A 139 -6.49 7.28 10.98
CA GLN A 139 -7.41 6.79 11.99
C GLN A 139 -7.30 7.53 13.34
N ARG A 140 -6.09 7.87 13.78
CA ARG A 140 -5.86 8.52 15.08
C ARG A 140 -6.48 9.91 15.18
N ALA A 141 -6.54 10.64 14.08
CA ALA A 141 -7.14 11.97 14.04
C ALA A 141 -8.54 11.97 13.42
N MET A 142 -9.07 10.79 13.03
CA MET A 142 -10.37 10.65 12.35
C MET A 142 -10.47 11.51 11.09
N ILE A 143 -9.42 11.50 10.26
CA ILE A 143 -9.30 12.31 9.03
C ILE A 143 -9.27 11.41 7.80
N GLY A 144 -9.92 11.85 6.71
CA GLY A 144 -9.92 11.19 5.41
C GLY A 144 -10.71 9.89 5.36
N GLY A 145 -10.58 9.15 4.26
CA GLY A 145 -11.29 7.90 4.05
C GLY A 145 -12.79 8.03 4.17
N ILE A 146 -13.41 7.13 4.92
CA ILE A 146 -14.79 7.21 5.38
C ILE A 146 -14.74 7.52 6.87
N ASP A 147 -15.06 8.78 7.22
CA ASP A 147 -15.09 9.28 8.61
C ASP A 147 -13.80 8.99 9.40
N GLY A 148 -12.65 8.97 8.71
CA GLY A 148 -11.34 8.70 9.31
C GLY A 148 -11.17 7.27 9.84
N ARG A 149 -12.02 6.32 9.42
CA ARG A 149 -12.06 4.95 9.94
C ARG A 149 -11.57 3.93 8.91
N PRO A 150 -11.13 2.75 9.37
CA PRO A 150 -10.93 1.60 8.49
C PRO A 150 -12.23 1.25 7.76
N ILE A 151 -12.10 0.56 6.65
CA ILE A 151 -13.24 0.03 5.89
C ILE A 151 -13.94 -1.03 6.74
N VAL A 152 -15.27 -0.90 6.88
CA VAL A 152 -16.12 -1.84 7.61
C VAL A 152 -17.29 -2.29 6.77
N THR A 153 -17.90 -3.41 7.14
CA THR A 153 -19.12 -3.95 6.52
C THR A 153 -20.22 -2.88 6.48
N GLY A 154 -20.90 -2.78 5.35
CA GLY A 154 -21.95 -1.80 5.10
C GLY A 154 -21.46 -0.44 4.59
N ASN A 155 -20.16 -0.19 4.52
CA ASN A 155 -19.67 1.03 3.88
C ASN A 155 -20.03 1.06 2.41
N LEU A 156 -20.46 2.23 1.94
CA LEU A 156 -20.65 2.54 0.54
C LEU A 156 -19.52 3.43 0.05
N LEU A 157 -18.75 2.95 -0.92
CA LEU A 157 -17.65 3.67 -1.54
C LEU A 157 -18.15 4.30 -2.85
N PRO A 158 -18.32 5.63 -2.90
CA PRO A 158 -18.62 6.31 -4.14
C PRO A 158 -17.45 6.16 -5.12
N CYS A 159 -17.75 5.87 -6.37
CA CYS A 159 -16.76 5.81 -7.44
C CYS A 159 -17.35 6.36 -8.75
N SER A 160 -16.50 6.67 -9.71
CA SER A 160 -16.94 7.05 -11.04
C SER A 160 -17.49 5.81 -11.76
N ALA A 161 -18.80 5.82 -12.10
CA ALA A 161 -19.34 4.81 -13.01
C ALA A 161 -18.80 5.08 -14.41
N GLN A 162 -17.86 4.28 -14.84
CA GLN A 162 -17.40 4.33 -16.23
C GLN A 162 -18.28 3.43 -17.09
N ARG A 163 -18.57 3.90 -18.31
CA ARG A 163 -18.96 2.99 -19.38
C ARG A 163 -17.66 2.35 -19.88
N PRO A 164 -17.42 1.06 -19.65
CA PRO A 164 -16.26 0.40 -20.23
C PRO A 164 -16.35 0.61 -21.75
N ARG A 165 -15.39 1.34 -22.31
CA ARG A 165 -15.22 1.37 -23.74
C ARG A 165 -14.66 0.00 -24.13
N GLN A 166 -15.52 -0.90 -24.60
CA GLN A 166 -15.16 -2.21 -25.13
C GLN A 166 -14.41 -3.13 -24.11
N TYR A 167 -14.63 -4.40 -24.20
CA TYR A 167 -14.12 -5.56 -23.43
C TYR A 167 -12.59 -5.69 -23.42
N ARG A 168 -11.85 -4.59 -23.35
CA ARG A 168 -10.39 -4.56 -23.25
C ARG A 168 -10.01 -4.26 -21.81
N GLU A 169 -9.57 -5.28 -21.14
CA GLU A 169 -8.89 -5.15 -19.87
C GLU A 169 -7.39 -4.88 -20.10
N ASN A 170 -6.69 -4.45 -19.07
CA ASN A 170 -5.25 -4.21 -19.10
C ASN A 170 -4.53 -5.25 -18.25
N GLN A 171 -3.33 -5.60 -18.64
CA GLN A 171 -2.43 -6.46 -17.88
C GLN A 171 -1.01 -5.94 -17.90
N ALA A 172 -0.25 -6.28 -16.87
CA ALA A 172 1.18 -6.02 -16.78
C ALA A 172 1.88 -7.13 -16.01
N ALA A 173 3.20 -7.22 -16.17
CA ALA A 173 4.01 -8.08 -15.30
C ALA A 173 3.95 -7.57 -13.84
N PRO A 174 4.05 -8.47 -12.84
CA PRO A 174 4.17 -8.07 -11.45
C PRO A 174 5.34 -7.08 -11.24
N TRP A 175 5.09 -6.06 -10.42
CA TRP A 175 6.18 -5.21 -9.94
C TRP A 175 7.00 -5.98 -8.92
N ALA A 176 8.31 -6.03 -9.10
CA ALA A 176 9.24 -6.59 -8.13
C ALA A 176 9.99 -5.43 -7.43
N HIS A 177 9.89 -5.39 -6.11
CA HIS A 177 10.81 -4.58 -5.31
C HIS A 177 12.19 -5.20 -5.36
N GLY A 178 13.24 -4.35 -5.38
CA GLY A 178 14.62 -4.85 -5.33
C GLY A 178 14.91 -5.61 -4.03
N ASP A 179 15.73 -6.62 -4.15
CA ASP A 179 16.21 -7.43 -3.02
C ASP A 179 17.37 -6.76 -2.29
N GLY A 180 17.81 -7.40 -1.18
CA GLY A 180 18.97 -6.97 -0.41
C GLY A 180 18.61 -6.00 0.74
N PRO A 181 19.63 -5.40 1.39
CA PRO A 181 19.42 -4.57 2.57
C PRO A 181 18.60 -3.33 2.25
N ILE A 182 17.86 -2.85 3.25
CA ILE A 182 17.14 -1.57 3.22
C ILE A 182 18.19 -0.46 3.30
N ARG A 183 18.23 0.40 2.30
CA ARG A 183 19.23 1.49 2.23
C ARG A 183 18.80 2.64 3.13
N VAL A 184 19.77 3.16 3.89
CA VAL A 184 19.55 4.22 4.87
C VAL A 184 20.60 5.31 4.75
N MET A 185 20.25 6.52 5.09
CA MET A 185 21.19 7.58 5.44
C MET A 185 21.33 7.62 6.96
N LEU A 186 22.57 7.74 7.49
CA LEU A 186 22.76 7.93 8.92
C LEU A 186 22.03 9.19 9.40
N GLY A 187 21.40 9.07 10.54
CA GLY A 187 20.55 10.13 11.11
C GLY A 187 21.35 11.22 11.82
N PRO A 188 20.70 12.35 12.13
CA PRO A 188 21.34 13.48 12.79
C PRO A 188 21.82 13.16 14.22
N GLN A 189 21.28 12.11 14.86
CA GLN A 189 21.70 11.64 16.17
C GLN A 189 22.49 10.31 16.11
N ALA A 190 23.08 9.95 14.97
CA ALA A 190 23.96 8.78 14.89
C ALA A 190 25.12 8.87 15.91
N GLY A 191 25.61 10.09 16.20
CA GLY A 191 26.62 10.34 17.24
C GLY A 191 26.14 10.15 18.69
N HIS A 192 24.85 9.88 18.94
CA HIS A 192 24.34 9.48 20.25
C HIS A 192 24.61 8.00 20.58
N PHE A 193 25.06 7.22 19.59
CA PHE A 193 25.38 5.80 19.72
C PHE A 193 26.89 5.59 19.75
N LYS A 194 27.31 4.52 20.43
CA LYS A 194 28.72 4.09 20.35
C LYS A 194 29.07 3.72 18.91
N PRO A 195 30.29 3.95 18.43
CA PRO A 195 30.70 3.61 17.07
C PRO A 195 30.44 2.13 16.72
N GLU A 196 30.66 1.23 17.69
CA GLU A 196 30.44 -0.21 17.56
C GLU A 196 28.94 -0.50 17.34
N SER A 197 28.02 0.28 17.94
CA SER A 197 26.57 0.12 17.76
C SER A 197 26.12 0.56 16.37
N VAL A 198 26.70 1.63 15.83
CA VAL A 198 26.43 2.04 14.43
C VAL A 198 26.93 0.96 13.46
N HIS A 199 28.10 0.38 13.72
CA HIS A 199 28.62 -0.76 12.96
C HIS A 199 27.68 -1.97 13.06
N THR A 200 27.28 -2.36 14.28
CA THR A 200 26.34 -3.45 14.55
C THR A 200 25.02 -3.22 13.81
N PHE A 201 24.48 -2.00 13.82
CA PHE A 201 23.26 -1.66 13.11
C PHE A 201 23.35 -1.96 11.60
N LEU A 202 24.48 -1.69 10.97
CA LEU A 202 24.69 -1.86 9.54
C LEU A 202 25.12 -3.29 9.13
N THR A 203 25.57 -4.11 10.08
CA THR A 203 26.12 -5.46 9.78
C THR A 203 25.26 -6.61 10.28
N SER A 204 24.28 -6.33 11.15
CA SER A 204 23.42 -7.35 11.75
C SER A 204 22.06 -7.45 11.05
N GLU A 205 21.38 -8.58 11.30
CA GLU A 205 19.98 -8.77 10.97
C GLU A 205 19.08 -8.33 12.11
N TYR A 206 17.93 -7.77 11.75
CA TYR A 206 16.87 -7.40 12.67
C TYR A 206 15.59 -8.06 12.27
N ARG A 207 14.94 -8.75 13.20
CA ARG A 207 13.67 -9.42 13.00
C ARG A 207 12.52 -8.43 13.19
N VAL A 208 11.60 -8.38 12.24
CA VAL A 208 10.37 -7.60 12.36
C VAL A 208 9.45 -8.29 13.38
N THR A 209 9.05 -7.56 14.42
CA THR A 209 8.16 -8.11 15.46
C THR A 209 6.68 -8.08 15.02
N PRO A 210 5.77 -8.83 15.69
CA PRO A 210 4.34 -8.70 15.46
C PRO A 210 3.77 -7.32 15.81
N GLN A 211 4.51 -6.50 16.55
CA GLN A 211 4.14 -5.12 16.91
C GLN A 211 4.44 -4.19 15.73
N MET A 212 3.62 -4.31 14.70
CA MET A 212 3.71 -3.53 13.48
C MET A 212 2.33 -3.03 13.08
N ASP A 213 2.22 -1.73 12.83
CA ASP A 213 1.04 -1.06 12.29
C ASP A 213 1.46 0.01 11.27
N ARG A 214 0.54 0.90 10.89
CA ARG A 214 0.85 2.01 9.99
C ARG A 214 1.68 3.13 10.64
N MET A 215 1.85 3.10 11.98
CA MET A 215 2.70 4.05 12.73
C MET A 215 4.17 3.65 12.68
N GLY A 216 4.46 2.34 12.76
CA GLY A 216 5.82 1.85 12.78
C GLY A 216 5.94 0.34 12.92
N ALA A 217 7.14 -0.14 12.64
CA ALA A 217 7.55 -1.52 12.81
C ALA A 217 8.65 -1.60 13.89
N ARG A 218 8.39 -2.38 14.96
CA ARG A 218 9.40 -2.66 15.98
C ARG A 218 10.29 -3.80 15.50
N LEU A 219 11.58 -3.64 15.73
CA LEU A 219 12.58 -4.62 15.36
C LEU A 219 13.19 -5.25 16.61
N GLU A 220 13.62 -6.49 16.50
CA GLU A 220 14.35 -7.24 17.50
C GLU A 220 15.68 -7.73 16.92
N GLY A 221 16.78 -7.49 17.64
CA GLY A 221 18.11 -7.88 17.22
C GLY A 221 19.16 -7.46 18.23
N PRO A 222 20.44 -7.43 17.85
CA PRO A 222 21.50 -6.93 18.71
C PRO A 222 21.19 -5.53 19.22
N ALA A 223 21.19 -5.35 20.54
CA ALA A 223 20.87 -4.08 21.16
C ALA A 223 21.91 -3.01 20.84
N LEU A 224 21.46 -1.82 20.47
CA LEU A 224 22.29 -0.67 20.15
C LEU A 224 22.50 0.19 21.39
N THR A 225 23.76 0.33 21.80
CA THR A 225 24.13 1.04 23.02
C THR A 225 24.38 2.52 22.72
N HIS A 226 23.74 3.38 23.49
CA HIS A 226 24.01 4.82 23.48
C HIS A 226 25.38 5.15 24.13
N ILE A 227 25.95 6.29 23.76
CA ILE A 227 27.26 6.75 24.34
C ILE A 227 27.17 6.94 25.85
N ARG A 228 25.99 7.26 26.39
CA ARG A 228 25.65 7.39 27.80
C ARG A 228 24.14 7.21 27.97
N PRO A 229 23.63 6.86 29.16
CA PRO A 229 22.21 6.61 29.37
C PRO A 229 21.27 7.77 28.95
N GLU A 230 21.70 9.01 29.25
CA GLU A 230 20.93 10.23 28.95
C GLU A 230 20.82 10.50 27.42
N ALA A 231 21.71 9.90 26.62
CA ALA A 231 21.67 10.02 25.17
C ALA A 231 20.57 9.20 24.52
N ALA A 232 19.84 8.35 25.28
CA ALA A 232 18.70 7.58 24.82
C ALA A 232 17.44 8.42 24.62
N ASP A 233 17.40 9.61 25.18
CA ASP A 233 16.31 10.57 25.03
C ASP A 233 16.86 11.90 24.49
N ILE A 234 16.07 12.56 23.65
CA ILE A 234 16.37 13.89 23.11
C ILE A 234 15.18 14.82 23.32
N VAL A 235 15.43 16.12 23.27
CA VAL A 235 14.32 17.07 23.08
C VAL A 235 13.59 16.69 21.80
N SER A 236 12.25 16.60 21.88
CA SER A 236 11.44 16.17 20.74
C SER A 236 11.78 16.96 19.49
N ASP A 237 12.10 16.25 18.43
CA ASP A 237 12.55 16.79 17.15
C ASP A 237 11.76 16.15 15.99
N GLY A 238 11.77 16.77 14.81
CA GLY A 238 11.05 16.31 13.64
C GLY A 238 11.43 14.89 13.22
N VAL A 239 10.39 14.07 12.93
CA VAL A 239 10.57 12.73 12.36
C VAL A 239 9.77 12.60 11.07
N THR A 240 10.11 11.66 10.21
CA THR A 240 9.44 11.38 8.93
C THR A 240 9.22 9.88 8.76
N PRO A 241 8.32 9.43 7.88
CA PRO A 241 8.31 8.02 7.48
C PRO A 241 9.72 7.57 7.04
N GLY A 242 10.10 6.38 7.46
CA GLY A 242 11.43 5.82 7.25
C GLY A 242 12.46 6.20 8.34
N THR A 243 12.16 7.13 9.24
CA THR A 243 13.05 7.40 10.39
C THR A 243 13.18 6.15 11.26
N ILE A 244 14.41 5.81 11.66
CA ILE A 244 14.71 4.69 12.56
C ILE A 244 15.13 5.27 13.90
N GLN A 245 14.23 5.14 14.88
CA GLN A 245 14.46 5.57 16.27
C GLN A 245 14.92 4.41 17.12
N VAL A 246 15.79 4.71 18.09
CA VAL A 246 16.27 3.70 19.04
C VAL A 246 16.06 4.21 20.46
N PRO A 247 15.03 3.70 21.17
CA PRO A 247 14.81 3.98 22.59
C PRO A 247 15.90 3.39 23.48
N GLY A 248 15.84 3.66 24.80
CA GLY A 248 16.85 3.23 25.78
C GLY A 248 17.05 1.70 25.88
N ASN A 249 16.11 0.89 25.41
CA ASN A 249 16.29 -0.58 25.34
C ASN A 249 17.16 -1.04 24.16
N GLY A 250 17.61 -0.13 23.31
CA GLY A 250 18.50 -0.43 22.17
C GLY A 250 17.83 -1.11 20.98
N GLN A 251 16.50 -1.28 20.97
CA GLN A 251 15.80 -1.94 19.86
C GLN A 251 15.27 -0.92 18.84
N PRO A 252 15.59 -1.06 17.55
CA PRO A 252 15.19 -0.08 16.55
C PRO A 252 13.67 -0.11 16.28
N ILE A 253 13.13 1.06 15.95
CA ILE A 253 11.73 1.24 15.50
C ILE A 253 11.76 2.00 14.19
N ILE A 254 11.28 1.40 13.11
CA ILE A 254 11.11 2.09 11.82
C ILE A 254 9.76 2.79 11.84
N LEU A 255 9.75 4.10 11.64
CA LEU A 255 8.52 4.88 11.52
C LEU A 255 7.90 4.72 10.12
N LEU A 256 6.59 4.52 10.06
CA LEU A 256 5.85 4.29 8.81
C LEU A 256 4.91 5.47 8.48
N ALA A 257 3.99 5.29 7.53
CA ALA A 257 3.21 6.36 6.92
C ALA A 257 2.39 7.20 7.90
N ASP A 258 1.84 6.60 8.96
CA ASP A 258 1.01 7.29 9.97
C ASP A 258 1.79 7.71 11.22
N CYS A 259 3.13 7.71 11.15
CA CYS A 259 3.97 8.08 12.28
C CYS A 259 3.70 9.52 12.74
N GLN A 260 3.98 9.77 14.00
CA GLN A 260 3.96 11.12 14.59
C GLN A 260 4.86 12.09 13.81
N THR A 261 4.67 13.39 14.02
CA THR A 261 5.46 14.43 13.35
C THR A 261 6.73 14.82 14.11
N VAL A 262 6.75 14.54 15.40
CA VAL A 262 7.90 14.77 16.30
C VAL A 262 8.11 13.55 17.18
N GLY A 263 9.36 13.33 17.65
CA GLY A 263 9.68 12.23 18.54
C GLY A 263 10.90 12.53 19.40
N GLY A 264 10.95 11.94 20.61
CA GLY A 264 11.95 12.18 21.63
C GLY A 264 13.07 11.13 21.69
N TYR A 265 13.11 10.18 20.73
CA TYR A 265 14.18 9.19 20.68
C TYR A 265 15.20 9.55 19.61
N PRO A 266 16.51 9.26 19.84
CA PRO A 266 17.56 9.53 18.86
C PRO A 266 17.32 8.72 17.58
N LYS A 267 17.54 9.40 16.46
CA LYS A 267 17.41 8.86 15.11
C LYS A 267 18.76 8.35 14.63
N ILE A 268 18.96 7.02 14.62
CA ILE A 268 20.22 6.43 14.14
C ILE A 268 20.35 6.55 12.63
N ALA A 269 19.24 6.41 11.89
CA ALA A 269 19.21 6.45 10.44
C ALA A 269 17.83 6.85 9.93
N THR A 270 17.73 7.09 8.61
CA THR A 270 16.48 7.25 7.89
C THR A 270 16.54 6.45 6.60
N VAL A 271 15.52 5.64 6.34
CA VAL A 271 15.37 4.87 5.09
C VAL A 271 15.23 5.84 3.92
N ILE A 272 15.96 5.59 2.84
CA ILE A 272 15.91 6.45 1.64
C ILE A 272 14.54 6.35 0.96
N ALA A 273 14.10 7.42 0.31
CA ALA A 273 12.81 7.49 -0.35
C ALA A 273 12.59 6.37 -1.40
N ALA A 274 13.66 5.89 -2.02
CA ALA A 274 13.60 4.78 -2.97
C ALA A 274 13.21 3.44 -2.31
N ASP A 275 13.48 3.24 -1.02
CA ASP A 275 13.24 1.99 -0.33
C ASP A 275 12.00 2.04 0.60
N LEU A 276 11.39 3.22 0.81
CA LEU A 276 10.16 3.34 1.61
C LEU A 276 9.04 2.37 1.16
N PRO A 277 8.79 2.16 -0.16
CA PRO A 277 7.78 1.20 -0.60
C PRO A 277 8.01 -0.22 -0.11
N ARG A 278 9.29 -0.63 0.04
CA ARG A 278 9.65 -1.95 0.55
C ARG A 278 9.19 -2.17 1.99
N LEU A 279 9.13 -1.09 2.79
CA LEU A 279 8.62 -1.16 4.18
C LEU A 279 7.14 -1.53 4.23
N GLY A 280 6.36 -1.21 3.18
CA GLY A 280 4.97 -1.64 3.04
C GLY A 280 4.81 -3.14 2.79
N GLN A 281 5.90 -3.84 2.44
CA GLN A 281 5.91 -5.27 2.14
C GLN A 281 6.53 -6.14 3.23
N ILE A 282 7.23 -5.56 4.21
CA ILE A 282 7.85 -6.33 5.30
C ILE A 282 6.77 -7.04 6.14
N ARG A 283 7.12 -8.23 6.64
CA ARG A 283 6.20 -9.11 7.37
C ARG A 283 6.72 -9.39 8.79
N PRO A 284 5.83 -9.53 9.77
CA PRO A 284 6.23 -10.03 11.08
C PRO A 284 6.98 -11.36 10.97
N GLY A 285 8.12 -11.46 11.64
CA GLY A 285 9.01 -12.63 11.60
C GLY A 285 10.08 -12.59 10.53
N GLU A 286 9.99 -11.68 9.55
CA GLU A 286 11.01 -11.47 8.51
C GLU A 286 12.26 -10.82 9.11
N ASN A 287 13.44 -11.20 8.60
CA ASN A 287 14.71 -10.56 8.91
C ASN A 287 15.05 -9.51 7.85
N ILE A 288 15.42 -8.33 8.31
CA ILE A 288 15.88 -7.23 7.47
C ILE A 288 17.29 -6.78 7.87
N ARG A 289 18.00 -6.21 6.91
CA ARG A 289 19.34 -5.62 7.10
C ARG A 289 19.33 -4.20 6.57
N PHE A 290 20.28 -3.41 7.04
CA PHE A 290 20.45 -2.04 6.61
C PHE A 290 21.81 -1.83 5.94
N ALA A 291 21.84 -0.94 4.94
CA ALA A 291 23.07 -0.50 4.30
C ALA A 291 23.11 1.03 4.23
N ALA A 292 24.19 1.62 4.73
CA ALA A 292 24.37 3.06 4.65
C ALA A 292 24.70 3.50 3.23
N VAL A 293 24.08 4.60 2.80
CA VAL A 293 24.33 5.27 1.52
C VAL A 293 24.48 6.77 1.73
N SER A 294 25.17 7.42 0.81
CA SER A 294 25.26 8.87 0.74
C SER A 294 23.99 9.51 0.21
N GLY A 295 23.82 10.83 0.41
CA GLY A 295 22.70 11.58 -0.16
C GLY A 295 22.68 11.56 -1.70
N ALA A 296 23.85 11.51 -2.34
CA ALA A 296 23.96 11.38 -3.79
C ALA A 296 23.44 10.02 -4.29
N GLU A 297 23.82 8.93 -3.63
CA GLU A 297 23.33 7.58 -3.94
C GLU A 297 21.84 7.43 -3.66
N ALA A 298 21.34 8.02 -2.55
CA ALA A 298 19.93 8.03 -2.22
C ALA A 298 19.08 8.74 -3.31
N ARG A 299 19.56 9.89 -3.78
CA ARG A 299 18.94 10.63 -4.88
C ARG A 299 18.95 9.85 -6.19
N GLN A 300 20.09 9.25 -6.55
CA GLN A 300 20.22 8.44 -7.75
C GLN A 300 19.29 7.22 -7.70
N ALA A 301 19.18 6.56 -6.55
CA ALA A 301 18.28 5.43 -6.36
C ALA A 301 16.80 5.83 -6.60
N LEU A 302 16.40 7.02 -6.17
CA LEU A 302 15.06 7.54 -6.41
C LEU A 302 14.81 7.79 -7.91
N VAL A 303 15.75 8.40 -8.60
CA VAL A 303 15.67 8.62 -10.07
C VAL A 303 15.53 7.30 -10.82
N VAL A 304 16.35 6.29 -10.45
CA VAL A 304 16.29 4.95 -11.05
C VAL A 304 14.93 4.31 -10.82
N ARG A 305 14.41 4.33 -9.57
CA ARG A 305 13.08 3.77 -9.27
C ARG A 305 11.96 4.43 -10.09
N GLU A 306 11.98 5.76 -10.21
CA GLU A 306 10.99 6.47 -10.99
C GLU A 306 11.07 6.13 -12.50
N ALA A 307 12.26 5.97 -13.03
CA ALA A 307 12.47 5.50 -14.41
C ALA A 307 11.95 4.06 -14.60
N GLN A 308 12.24 3.17 -13.65
CA GLN A 308 11.74 1.79 -13.67
C GLN A 308 10.21 1.75 -13.63
N TRP A 309 9.57 2.56 -12.78
CA TRP A 309 8.12 2.62 -12.72
C TRP A 309 7.51 3.10 -14.04
N ARG A 310 8.06 4.15 -14.66
CA ARG A 310 7.61 4.63 -15.98
C ARG A 310 7.73 3.55 -17.03
N ALA A 311 8.90 2.90 -17.11
CA ALA A 311 9.13 1.80 -18.06
C ALA A 311 8.19 0.61 -17.81
N TRP A 312 7.79 0.36 -16.56
CA TRP A 312 6.77 -0.63 -16.23
C TRP A 312 5.38 -0.20 -16.70
N ALA A 313 4.99 1.04 -16.46
CA ALA A 313 3.71 1.58 -16.89
C ALA A 313 3.54 1.58 -18.42
N ASP A 314 4.61 1.88 -19.15
CA ASP A 314 4.64 1.83 -20.63
C ASP A 314 4.48 0.41 -21.19
N ARG A 315 4.67 -0.63 -20.38
CA ARG A 315 4.48 -2.04 -20.76
C ARG A 315 3.09 -2.58 -20.42
N ILE A 316 2.18 -1.76 -19.92
CA ILE A 316 0.80 -2.15 -19.74
C ILE A 316 0.18 -2.40 -21.11
N VAL A 317 -0.31 -3.61 -21.32
CA VAL A 317 -0.91 -4.01 -22.60
C VAL A 317 -2.38 -4.36 -22.42
N PRO A 318 -3.23 -4.05 -23.40
CA PRO A 318 -4.60 -4.55 -23.42
C PRO A 318 -4.61 -6.06 -23.56
N TYR A 319 -5.50 -6.74 -22.88
CA TYR A 319 -5.79 -8.15 -23.12
C TYR A 319 -7.32 -8.37 -23.22
N MET A 320 -7.72 -9.42 -23.93
CA MET A 320 -9.09 -9.90 -23.88
C MET A 320 -9.15 -11.06 -22.90
N PRO A 321 -9.99 -11.01 -21.87
CA PRO A 321 -10.29 -12.19 -21.08
C PRO A 321 -10.75 -13.31 -22.02
N ASP A 322 -10.44 -14.55 -21.67
CA ASP A 322 -10.83 -15.69 -22.50
C ASP A 322 -12.35 -15.68 -22.73
N MET A 323 -12.73 -15.38 -23.98
CA MET A 323 -14.13 -15.25 -24.40
C MET A 323 -14.81 -16.61 -24.61
N THR A 324 -14.07 -17.70 -24.45
CA THR A 324 -14.58 -19.07 -24.70
C THR A 324 -15.77 -19.37 -23.78
N ALA A 325 -15.73 -18.89 -22.53
CA ALA A 325 -16.87 -19.00 -21.61
C ALA A 325 -18.08 -18.16 -22.05
N LEU A 326 -17.88 -17.01 -22.66
CA LEU A 326 -18.94 -16.14 -23.19
C LEU A 326 -19.57 -16.71 -24.46
N TYR A 327 -18.79 -17.35 -25.33
CA TYR A 327 -19.30 -17.99 -26.54
C TYR A 327 -20.13 -19.23 -26.19
N ASN A 328 -19.72 -20.02 -25.22
CA ASN A 328 -20.49 -21.20 -24.78
C ASN A 328 -21.85 -20.83 -24.18
N ASP A 329 -21.98 -19.66 -23.53
CA ASP A 329 -23.26 -19.16 -23.02
C ASP A 329 -24.20 -18.64 -24.14
N LEU A 330 -23.63 -18.08 -25.21
CA LEU A 330 -24.39 -17.61 -26.36
C LEU A 330 -24.94 -18.80 -27.20
N ASP A 331 -24.14 -19.84 -27.39
CA ASP A 331 -24.55 -21.05 -28.11
C ASP A 331 -25.61 -21.85 -27.32
N ASN A 332 -25.54 -21.91 -26.01
CA ASN A 332 -26.55 -22.57 -25.17
C ASN A 332 -27.89 -21.80 -25.13
N ASN A 333 -27.86 -20.48 -25.18
CA ASN A 333 -29.08 -19.67 -25.22
C ASN A 333 -29.76 -19.69 -26.62
N TRP A 334 -29.03 -19.84 -27.70
CA TRP A 334 -29.57 -19.90 -29.04
C TRP A 334 -30.28 -21.23 -29.32
N ASN A 335 -29.77 -22.31 -28.75
CA ASN A 335 -30.35 -23.66 -28.92
C ASN A 335 -31.56 -23.93 -28.01
N SER A 336 -31.88 -23.04 -27.05
CA SER A 336 -33.04 -23.22 -26.14
C SER A 336 -34.30 -22.50 -26.59
N THR A 337 -34.31 -21.77 -27.74
CA THR A 337 -35.48 -21.03 -28.26
C THR A 337 -36.20 -21.75 -29.41
N ASP A 338 -35.75 -22.93 -29.82
CA ASP A 338 -36.34 -23.73 -30.88
C ASP A 338 -36.91 -25.09 -30.40
N SER A 339 -37.60 -25.10 -29.25
CA SER A 339 -38.36 -26.28 -28.83
C SER A 339 -39.71 -25.92 -28.24
#